data_373ed0db752130a774be97527c2e1cff
#
_entry.id   373ed0db752130a774be97527c2e1cff
#
_cell.length_a   1.000
_cell.length_b   1.000
_cell.length_c   1.000
_cell.angle_alpha   90.00
_cell.angle_beta   90.00
_cell.angle_gamma   90.00
#
_symmetry.space_group_name_H-M   'P 1'
#
loop_
_entity.id
_entity.type
_entity.pdbx_description
1 polymer ?
#
loop_
_entity_poly.entity_id
_entity_poly.type
_entity_poly.pdbx_seq_one_letter_code
_entity_poly.pdbx_strand_id
1 'polypeptide(L)'
;MWTRRFCNSVVRILARILLELEVVGLENVPSDEGPLILAITHTNFLDPGLASAVIPQELVIMSKIENLRHPFFGIIARLYGAFPVRRGEVDRQAIRHSLEVLAGGEALLMAPEGTRSGHGRLQKGHAGMTFIALRADAPILPMAIIGGECFWANLTRLRRTPVKIVIGKAFRFSSGQKRVGHAIMSRMTEEGMYQLASLLPPERRGVYSDLDSATEDYLAFPPGSSSNLPKGGR
;
A
#
# COMPACT_ATOMS: atom_id res chain seq x y z
N MET A 1 2.66 21.04 2.97
CA MET A 1 3.88 20.79 2.15
C MET A 1 5.19 20.75 2.97
N TRP A 2 5.68 21.83 3.54
CA TRP A 2 6.99 21.84 4.27
C TRP A 2 7.09 20.79 5.38
N THR A 3 6.04 20.60 6.19
CA THR A 3 6.03 19.68 7.33
C THR A 3 6.20 18.23 6.89
N ARG A 4 5.52 17.78 5.83
CA ARG A 4 5.63 16.40 5.30
C ARG A 4 7.03 16.14 4.73
N ARG A 5 7.58 17.10 3.97
CA ARG A 5 8.95 17.00 3.43
C ARG A 5 9.99 16.90 4.54
N PHE A 6 9.84 17.69 5.59
CA PHE A 6 10.70 17.61 6.77
C PHE A 6 10.58 16.24 7.45
N CYS A 7 9.35 15.76 7.71
CA CYS A 7 9.11 14.44 8.30
C CYS A 7 9.74 13.32 7.43
N ASN A 8 9.56 13.37 6.11
CA ASN A 8 10.17 12.39 5.20
C ASN A 8 11.69 12.43 5.26
N SER A 9 12.31 13.61 5.37
CA SER A 9 13.76 13.73 5.52
C SER A 9 14.25 13.11 6.83
N VAL A 10 13.54 13.36 7.93
CA VAL A 10 13.84 12.72 9.24
C VAL A 10 13.72 11.20 9.14
N VAL A 11 12.62 10.70 8.58
CA VAL A 11 12.42 9.25 8.41
C VAL A 11 13.51 8.63 7.53
N ARG A 12 13.92 9.30 6.44
CA ARG A 12 15.04 8.84 5.59
C ARG A 12 16.36 8.74 6.35
N ILE A 13 16.68 9.73 7.18
CA ILE A 13 17.89 9.73 8.02
C ILE A 13 17.82 8.58 9.03
N LEU A 14 16.71 8.47 9.76
CA LEU A 14 16.51 7.38 10.73
C LEU A 14 16.55 6.00 10.07
N ALA A 15 15.92 5.86 8.90
CA ALA A 15 15.98 4.61 8.14
C ALA A 15 17.41 4.23 7.76
N ARG A 16 18.23 5.18 7.31
CA ARG A 16 19.65 4.94 6.97
C ARG A 16 20.49 4.48 8.18
N ILE A 17 20.17 5.00 9.37
CA ILE A 17 20.90 4.66 10.60
C ILE A 17 20.42 3.32 11.16
N LEU A 18 19.12 3.09 11.22
CA LEU A 18 18.50 1.99 11.95
C LEU A 18 18.20 0.77 11.10
N LEU A 19 18.15 0.92 9.76
CA LEU A 19 17.76 -0.14 8.83
C LEU A 19 18.87 -0.44 7.83
N GLU A 20 18.87 -1.68 7.37
CA GLU A 20 19.55 -2.12 6.15
C GLU A 20 18.47 -2.18 5.06
N LEU A 21 18.28 -1.03 4.38
CA LEU A 21 17.17 -0.87 3.45
C LEU A 21 17.59 -1.26 2.03
N GLU A 22 16.92 -2.27 1.49
CA GLU A 22 16.96 -2.65 0.08
C GLU A 22 15.66 -2.21 -0.61
N VAL A 23 15.76 -1.45 -1.70
CA VAL A 23 14.61 -1.01 -2.49
C VAL A 23 14.76 -1.53 -3.91
N VAL A 24 13.74 -2.24 -4.39
CA VAL A 24 13.67 -2.82 -5.73
C VAL A 24 12.43 -2.31 -6.43
N GLY A 25 12.53 -1.99 -7.73
CA GLY A 25 11.40 -1.55 -8.53
C GLY A 25 11.08 -0.06 -8.42
N LEU A 26 12.02 0.78 -8.00
CA LEU A 26 11.81 2.23 -7.91
C LEU A 26 11.46 2.84 -9.27
N GLU A 27 11.91 2.26 -10.35
CA GLU A 27 11.59 2.60 -11.74
C GLU A 27 10.12 2.39 -12.11
N ASN A 28 9.38 1.61 -11.32
CA ASN A 28 7.94 1.38 -11.53
C ASN A 28 7.06 2.50 -10.96
N VAL A 29 7.64 3.43 -10.19
CA VAL A 29 6.92 4.57 -9.66
C VAL A 29 6.58 5.51 -10.81
N PRO A 30 5.27 5.85 -11.02
CA PRO A 30 4.89 6.77 -12.08
C PRO A 30 5.62 8.11 -11.94
N SER A 31 6.19 8.59 -13.06
CA SER A 31 6.89 9.88 -13.12
C SER A 31 5.93 11.07 -13.12
N ASP A 32 4.69 10.82 -13.57
CA ASP A 32 3.68 11.86 -13.73
C ASP A 32 3.01 12.16 -12.37
N GLU A 33 2.87 13.43 -12.07
CA GLU A 33 2.04 13.88 -10.94
C GLU A 33 0.57 13.65 -11.29
N GLY A 34 -0.09 12.78 -10.55
CA GLY A 34 -1.50 12.44 -10.77
C GLY A 34 -2.02 11.53 -9.66
N PRO A 35 -3.33 11.24 -9.69
CA PRO A 35 -3.93 10.37 -8.69
C PRO A 35 -3.25 9.01 -8.69
N LEU A 36 -2.86 8.54 -7.50
CA LEU A 36 -2.22 7.26 -7.31
C LEU A 36 -2.69 6.61 -6.02
N ILE A 37 -2.99 5.33 -6.04
CA ILE A 37 -3.19 4.54 -4.82
C ILE A 37 -1.94 3.69 -4.61
N LEU A 38 -1.22 3.95 -3.52
CA LEU A 38 -0.13 3.10 -3.08
C LEU A 38 -0.69 2.00 -2.17
N ALA A 39 -0.75 0.78 -2.68
CA ALA A 39 -1.24 -0.39 -1.96
C ALA A 39 -0.07 -1.10 -1.27
N ILE A 40 0.01 -1.01 0.06
CA ILE A 40 1.13 -1.60 0.82
C ILE A 40 0.71 -2.85 1.60
N THR A 41 1.65 -3.80 1.77
CA THR A 41 1.57 -4.79 2.84
C THR A 41 1.72 -4.09 4.18
N HIS A 42 1.03 -4.57 5.22
CA HIS A 42 1.07 -3.90 6.51
C HIS A 42 1.34 -4.86 7.66
N THR A 43 2.59 -4.94 8.06
CA THR A 43 3.06 -5.80 9.15
C THR A 43 3.54 -5.01 10.36
N ASN A 44 4.03 -3.77 10.13
CA ASN A 44 4.64 -2.95 11.16
C ASN A 44 4.12 -1.51 11.15
N PHE A 45 4.28 -0.80 12.27
CA PHE A 45 3.95 0.63 12.37
C PHE A 45 4.87 1.53 11.52
N LEU A 46 6.06 1.05 11.17
CA LEU A 46 7.02 1.77 10.32
C LEU A 46 6.60 1.83 8.85
N ASP A 47 5.77 0.87 8.38
CA ASP A 47 5.49 0.70 6.95
C ASP A 47 5.00 1.96 6.26
N PRO A 48 4.03 2.74 6.80
CA PRO A 48 3.59 3.97 6.14
C PRO A 48 4.69 5.04 6.06
N GLY A 49 5.53 5.15 7.10
CA GLY A 49 6.66 6.07 7.11
C GLY A 49 7.73 5.68 6.09
N LEU A 50 8.05 4.39 5.99
CA LEU A 50 9.01 3.87 5.00
C LEU A 50 8.50 4.07 3.57
N ALA A 51 7.23 3.79 3.32
CA ALA A 51 6.60 4.06 2.03
C ALA A 51 6.71 5.54 1.66
N SER A 52 6.38 6.46 2.59
CA SER A 52 6.48 7.90 2.39
C SER A 52 7.92 8.40 2.22
N ALA A 53 8.92 7.70 2.76
CA ALA A 53 10.32 8.06 2.61
C ALA A 53 10.89 7.62 1.25
N VAL A 54 10.35 6.54 0.66
CA VAL A 54 10.83 5.96 -0.60
C VAL A 54 10.13 6.57 -1.81
N ILE A 55 8.80 6.74 -1.75
CA ILE A 55 8.01 7.30 -2.85
C ILE A 55 8.25 8.81 -2.94
N PRO A 56 8.54 9.37 -4.15
CA PRO A 56 8.76 10.80 -4.34
C PRO A 56 7.52 11.65 -4.09
N GLN A 57 6.33 11.15 -4.46
CA GLN A 57 5.07 11.86 -4.29
C GLN A 57 4.71 12.01 -2.80
N GLU A 58 4.03 13.11 -2.46
CA GLU A 58 3.49 13.31 -1.13
C GLU A 58 2.28 12.38 -0.91
N LEU A 59 2.41 11.45 0.05
CA LEU A 59 1.37 10.48 0.36
C LEU A 59 0.41 11.02 1.42
N VAL A 60 -0.88 10.91 1.17
CA VAL A 60 -1.94 11.06 2.18
C VAL A 60 -2.23 9.69 2.78
N ILE A 61 -2.18 9.58 4.10
CA ILE A 61 -2.26 8.29 4.80
C ILE A 61 -3.64 8.12 5.43
N MET A 62 -4.28 7.00 5.16
CA MET A 62 -5.49 6.59 5.89
C MET A 62 -5.09 5.89 7.19
N SER A 63 -5.50 6.43 8.34
CA SER A 63 -5.12 5.90 9.65
C SER A 63 -6.34 5.55 10.50
N LYS A 64 -6.22 4.48 11.29
CA LYS A 64 -7.26 4.10 12.26
C LYS A 64 -7.49 5.25 13.25
N ILE A 65 -8.75 5.56 13.58
CA ILE A 65 -9.12 6.69 14.45
C ILE A 65 -8.42 6.63 15.81
N GLU A 66 -8.21 5.43 16.36
CA GLU A 66 -7.53 5.24 17.65
C GLU A 66 -6.05 5.61 17.58
N ASN A 67 -5.39 5.39 16.42
CA ASN A 67 -4.00 5.80 16.23
C ASN A 67 -3.86 7.33 16.26
N LEU A 68 -4.84 8.06 15.72
CA LEU A 68 -4.84 9.54 15.74
C LEU A 68 -5.06 10.11 17.15
N ARG A 69 -5.67 9.33 18.05
CA ARG A 69 -5.87 9.70 19.46
C ARG A 69 -4.68 9.37 20.34
N HIS A 70 -3.75 8.54 19.85
CA HIS A 70 -2.55 8.18 20.61
C HIS A 70 -1.63 9.41 20.79
N PRO A 71 -1.13 9.72 22.00
CA PRO A 71 -0.40 10.95 22.28
C PRO A 71 0.86 11.11 21.42
N PHE A 72 1.59 10.05 21.16
CA PHE A 72 2.81 10.07 20.35
C PHE A 72 2.53 9.82 18.87
N PHE A 73 1.89 8.69 18.54
CA PHE A 73 1.62 8.34 17.14
C PHE A 73 0.61 9.26 16.47
N GLY A 74 -0.32 9.84 17.22
CA GLY A 74 -1.29 10.79 16.70
C GLY A 74 -0.66 12.10 16.22
N ILE A 75 0.40 12.56 16.87
CA ILE A 75 1.15 13.73 16.42
C ILE A 75 1.82 13.43 15.07
N ILE A 76 2.53 12.32 14.97
CA ILE A 76 3.20 11.89 13.74
C ILE A 76 2.17 11.74 12.60
N ALA A 77 1.07 11.04 12.85
CA ALA A 77 0.02 10.84 11.85
C ALA A 77 -0.56 12.17 11.34
N ARG A 78 -0.82 13.14 12.24
CA ARG A 78 -1.29 14.48 11.85
C ARG A 78 -0.27 15.28 11.05
N LEU A 79 1.02 15.17 11.39
CA LEU A 79 2.11 15.81 10.63
C LEU A 79 2.18 15.28 9.19
N TYR A 80 1.85 13.99 8.99
CA TYR A 80 1.70 13.38 7.66
C TYR A 80 0.36 13.68 6.98
N GLY A 81 -0.54 14.46 7.63
CA GLY A 81 -1.86 14.75 7.10
C GLY A 81 -2.77 13.51 7.04
N ALA A 82 -2.54 12.54 7.94
CA ALA A 82 -3.35 11.35 8.00
C ALA A 82 -4.79 11.69 8.43
N PHE A 83 -5.76 11.08 7.76
CA PHE A 83 -7.18 11.21 8.11
C PHE A 83 -7.72 9.91 8.73
N PRO A 84 -8.77 10.04 9.58
CA PRO A 84 -9.32 8.90 10.30
C PRO A 84 -10.13 7.97 9.40
N VAL A 85 -10.07 6.67 9.70
CA VAL A 85 -10.99 5.65 9.19
C VAL A 85 -11.49 4.76 10.32
N ARG A 86 -12.77 4.46 10.30
CA ARG A 86 -13.41 3.46 11.17
C ARG A 86 -13.33 2.12 10.49
N ARG A 87 -12.55 1.20 11.05
CA ARG A 87 -12.38 -0.14 10.49
C ARG A 87 -13.55 -1.03 10.90
N GLY A 88 -13.88 -2.01 10.03
CA GLY A 88 -14.95 -2.99 10.28
C GLY A 88 -16.34 -2.53 9.84
N GLU A 89 -16.49 -1.30 9.39
CA GLU A 89 -17.74 -0.75 8.85
C GLU A 89 -17.49 0.04 7.56
N VAL A 90 -18.56 0.35 6.84
CA VAL A 90 -18.49 1.21 5.65
C VAL A 90 -18.39 2.68 6.09
N ASP A 91 -17.16 3.18 6.18
CA ASP A 91 -16.91 4.58 6.54
C ASP A 91 -17.06 5.49 5.31
N ARG A 92 -18.26 6.04 5.12
CA ARG A 92 -18.58 6.94 4.00
C ARG A 92 -17.76 8.21 4.01
N GLN A 93 -17.36 8.71 5.20
CA GLN A 93 -16.54 9.91 5.32
C GLN A 93 -15.12 9.64 4.85
N ALA A 94 -14.54 8.52 5.27
CA ALA A 94 -13.21 8.10 4.81
C ALA A 94 -13.20 7.86 3.28
N ILE A 95 -14.23 7.24 2.72
CA ILE A 95 -14.37 7.06 1.27
C ILE A 95 -14.42 8.41 0.55
N ARG A 96 -15.27 9.35 1.00
CA ARG A 96 -15.38 10.68 0.39
C ARG A 96 -14.04 11.41 0.41
N HIS A 97 -13.37 11.43 1.57
CA HIS A 97 -12.07 12.08 1.70
C HIS A 97 -11.00 11.44 0.80
N SER A 98 -11.00 10.12 0.68
CA SER A 98 -10.12 9.41 -0.27
C SER A 98 -10.33 9.85 -1.71
N LEU A 99 -11.59 10.00 -2.13
CA LEU A 99 -11.93 10.47 -3.46
C LEU A 99 -11.53 11.94 -3.68
N GLU A 100 -11.68 12.80 -2.67
CA GLU A 100 -11.23 14.20 -2.70
C GLU A 100 -9.70 14.29 -2.85
N VAL A 101 -8.93 13.49 -2.12
CA VAL A 101 -7.47 13.40 -2.23
C VAL A 101 -7.07 13.02 -3.66
N LEU A 102 -7.66 11.96 -4.19
CA LEU A 102 -7.35 11.50 -5.55
C LEU A 102 -7.80 12.50 -6.63
N ALA A 103 -8.96 13.15 -6.46
CA ALA A 103 -9.41 14.20 -7.36
C ALA A 103 -8.50 15.44 -7.34
N GLY A 104 -7.80 15.68 -6.24
CA GLY A 104 -6.75 16.70 -6.12
C GLY A 104 -5.42 16.31 -6.78
N GLY A 105 -5.33 15.12 -7.38
CA GLY A 105 -4.10 14.61 -7.98
C GLY A 105 -3.05 14.12 -6.96
N GLU A 106 -3.45 13.97 -5.71
CA GLU A 106 -2.55 13.47 -4.65
C GLU A 106 -2.49 11.94 -4.62
N ALA A 107 -1.43 11.40 -4.02
CA ALA A 107 -1.27 9.97 -3.82
C ALA A 107 -1.85 9.53 -2.46
N LEU A 108 -2.64 8.47 -2.47
CA LEU A 108 -3.29 7.89 -1.30
C LEU A 108 -2.62 6.58 -0.89
N LEU A 109 -2.11 6.49 0.34
CA LEU A 109 -1.56 5.25 0.87
C LEU A 109 -2.66 4.44 1.56
N MET A 110 -2.81 3.19 1.13
CA MET A 110 -3.77 2.24 1.70
C MET A 110 -3.11 0.89 1.96
N ALA A 111 -3.54 0.24 3.05
CA ALA A 111 -3.30 -1.18 3.28
C ALA A 111 -4.58 -1.95 2.96
N PRO A 112 -4.65 -2.72 1.87
CA PRO A 112 -5.88 -3.39 1.45
C PRO A 112 -6.37 -4.45 2.44
N GLU A 113 -5.50 -4.95 3.31
CA GLU A 113 -5.80 -5.85 4.41
C GLU A 113 -6.66 -5.20 5.52
N GLY A 114 -6.74 -3.87 5.56
CA GLY A 114 -7.49 -3.11 6.56
C GLY A 114 -6.91 -3.16 7.98
N THR A 115 -5.90 -3.98 8.24
CA THR A 115 -5.25 -4.11 9.55
C THR A 115 -3.80 -4.56 9.40
N ARG A 116 -3.01 -4.48 10.48
CA ARG A 116 -1.66 -5.06 10.49
C ARG A 116 -1.73 -6.57 10.59
N SER A 117 -0.92 -7.25 9.80
CA SER A 117 -0.74 -8.70 9.89
C SER A 117 0.20 -9.03 11.06
N GLY A 118 -0.33 -9.56 12.14
CA GLY A 118 0.46 -9.94 13.32
C GLY A 118 1.39 -11.14 13.09
N HIS A 119 1.17 -11.90 12.03
CA HIS A 119 1.96 -13.10 11.67
C HIS A 119 2.85 -12.91 10.43
N GLY A 120 2.95 -11.68 9.90
CA GLY A 120 3.84 -11.35 8.78
C GLY A 120 3.44 -11.94 7.42
N ARG A 121 2.23 -12.48 7.28
CA ARG A 121 1.68 -13.03 6.03
C ARG A 121 0.54 -12.18 5.54
N LEU A 122 0.37 -12.11 4.23
CA LEU A 122 -0.72 -11.36 3.60
C LEU A 122 -2.09 -11.94 3.98
N GLN A 123 -2.99 -11.07 4.42
CA GLN A 123 -4.34 -11.42 4.80
C GLN A 123 -5.31 -11.15 3.65
N LYS A 124 -6.57 -11.58 3.80
CA LYS A 124 -7.62 -11.30 2.82
C LYS A 124 -7.81 -9.80 2.65
N GLY A 125 -7.83 -9.35 1.39
CA GLY A 125 -8.09 -7.97 1.03
C GLY A 125 -9.56 -7.58 1.19
N HIS A 126 -9.80 -6.31 1.48
CA HIS A 126 -11.13 -5.70 1.55
C HIS A 126 -11.42 -4.86 0.31
N ALA A 127 -12.67 -4.85 -0.12
CA ALA A 127 -13.12 -4.17 -1.34
C ALA A 127 -13.03 -2.63 -1.28
N GLY A 128 -12.67 -2.05 -0.13
CA GLY A 128 -12.58 -0.59 0.03
C GLY A 128 -11.60 0.07 -0.93
N MET A 129 -10.41 -0.50 -1.10
CA MET A 129 -9.42 -0.01 -2.05
C MET A 129 -9.92 -0.12 -3.50
N THR A 130 -10.48 -1.27 -3.86
CA THR A 130 -11.03 -1.52 -5.21
C THR A 130 -12.15 -0.54 -5.53
N PHE A 131 -13.05 -0.29 -4.57
CA PHE A 131 -14.14 0.67 -4.72
C PHE A 131 -13.62 2.09 -4.97
N ILE A 132 -12.64 2.56 -4.17
CA ILE A 132 -12.04 3.88 -4.31
C ILE A 132 -11.31 4.00 -5.64
N ALA A 133 -10.52 2.99 -6.01
CA ALA A 133 -9.77 2.97 -7.27
C ALA A 133 -10.69 3.08 -8.50
N LEU A 134 -11.79 2.31 -8.53
CA LEU A 134 -12.77 2.36 -9.60
C LEU A 134 -13.49 3.72 -9.68
N ARG A 135 -13.82 4.30 -8.52
CA ARG A 135 -14.56 5.58 -8.48
C ARG A 135 -13.70 6.77 -8.87
N ALA A 136 -12.41 6.71 -8.54
CA ALA A 136 -11.45 7.77 -8.87
C ALA A 136 -10.75 7.54 -10.22
N ASP A 137 -10.98 6.40 -10.88
CA ASP A 137 -10.18 5.93 -12.01
C ASP A 137 -8.68 6.07 -11.76
N ALA A 138 -8.24 5.72 -10.54
CA ALA A 138 -6.86 5.87 -10.11
C ALA A 138 -6.07 4.58 -10.32
N PRO A 139 -4.80 4.67 -10.80
CA PRO A 139 -3.90 3.54 -10.84
C PRO A 139 -3.52 3.08 -9.43
N ILE A 140 -3.23 1.80 -9.30
CA ILE A 140 -2.76 1.18 -8.08
C ILE A 140 -1.30 0.76 -8.27
N LEU A 141 -0.42 1.22 -7.39
CA LEU A 141 0.97 0.82 -7.31
C LEU A 141 1.13 -0.13 -6.13
N PRO A 142 1.35 -1.43 -6.35
CA PRO A 142 1.55 -2.37 -5.26
C PRO A 142 2.97 -2.26 -4.71
N MET A 143 3.11 -2.29 -3.38
CA MET A 143 4.40 -2.23 -2.67
C MET A 143 4.41 -3.23 -1.52
N ALA A 144 5.35 -4.15 -1.55
CA ALA A 144 5.62 -5.07 -0.44
C ALA A 144 6.72 -4.52 0.46
N ILE A 145 6.50 -4.53 1.78
CA ILE A 145 7.48 -4.16 2.81
C ILE A 145 7.72 -5.39 3.68
N ILE A 146 8.97 -5.83 3.78
CA ILE A 146 9.38 -7.11 4.37
C ILE A 146 10.49 -6.86 5.39
N GLY A 147 10.44 -7.49 6.55
CA GLY A 147 11.53 -7.48 7.56
C GLY A 147 11.35 -6.53 8.72
N GLY A 148 10.37 -5.60 8.66
CA GLY A 148 10.13 -4.63 9.73
C GLY A 148 9.69 -5.24 11.07
N GLU A 149 9.27 -6.51 11.10
CA GLU A 149 8.76 -7.19 12.30
C GLU A 149 9.80 -7.28 13.42
N CYS A 150 11.07 -7.43 13.03
CA CYS A 150 12.19 -7.57 13.98
C CYS A 150 12.73 -6.23 14.49
N PHE A 151 12.14 -5.10 14.10
CA PHE A 151 12.68 -3.77 14.39
C PHE A 151 12.97 -3.54 15.88
N TRP A 152 12.00 -3.78 16.75
CA TRP A 152 12.19 -3.56 18.20
C TRP A 152 13.24 -4.48 18.81
N ALA A 153 13.26 -5.75 18.39
CA ALA A 153 14.24 -6.71 18.90
C ALA A 153 15.68 -6.36 18.45
N ASN A 154 15.84 -5.82 17.26
CA ASN A 154 17.14 -5.40 16.76
C ASN A 154 17.56 -4.06 17.39
N LEU A 155 16.64 -3.12 17.55
CA LEU A 155 16.90 -1.82 18.16
C LEU A 155 17.44 -1.97 19.60
N THR A 156 16.83 -2.84 20.41
CA THR A 156 17.32 -3.12 21.80
C THR A 156 18.70 -3.76 21.82
N ARG A 157 19.13 -4.40 20.72
CA ARG A 157 20.45 -5.01 20.55
C ARG A 157 21.45 -4.12 19.81
N LEU A 158 21.08 -2.85 19.52
CA LEU A 158 21.86 -1.91 18.72
C LEU A 158 22.25 -2.47 17.36
N ARG A 159 21.36 -3.27 16.74
CA ARG A 159 21.54 -3.86 15.42
C ARG A 159 20.62 -3.18 14.43
N ARG A 160 21.11 -2.98 13.22
CA ARG A 160 20.27 -2.54 12.10
C ARG A 160 19.30 -3.65 11.71
N THR A 161 18.10 -3.24 11.30
CA THR A 161 17.08 -4.20 10.86
C THR A 161 17.08 -4.28 9.34
N PRO A 162 17.26 -5.49 8.76
CA PRO A 162 17.12 -5.66 7.33
C PRO A 162 15.65 -5.47 6.93
N VAL A 163 15.41 -4.53 6.00
CA VAL A 163 14.09 -4.24 5.43
C VAL A 163 14.22 -4.21 3.92
N LYS A 164 13.40 -5.01 3.26
CA LYS A 164 13.28 -5.03 1.80
C LYS A 164 11.95 -4.42 1.39
N ILE A 165 12.01 -3.46 0.47
CA ILE A 165 10.84 -2.85 -0.19
C ILE A 165 10.87 -3.27 -1.65
N VAL A 166 9.77 -3.87 -2.11
CA VAL A 166 9.58 -4.27 -3.50
C VAL A 166 8.41 -3.49 -4.06
N ILE A 167 8.67 -2.67 -5.07
CA ILE A 167 7.65 -1.87 -5.76
C ILE A 167 7.31 -2.59 -7.06
N GLY A 168 6.07 -2.99 -7.19
CA GLY A 168 5.57 -3.63 -8.40
C GLY A 168 5.16 -2.62 -9.48
N LYS A 169 4.72 -3.14 -10.60
CA LYS A 169 4.19 -2.35 -11.71
C LYS A 169 2.77 -1.92 -11.42
N ALA A 170 2.44 -0.69 -11.80
CA ALA A 170 1.11 -0.16 -11.61
C ALA A 170 0.08 -0.83 -12.52
N PHE A 171 -1.14 -0.94 -12.04
CA PHE A 171 -2.30 -1.43 -12.78
C PHE A 171 -3.54 -0.59 -12.45
N ARG A 172 -4.60 -0.74 -13.25
CA ARG A 172 -5.95 -0.18 -12.99
C ARG A 172 -6.97 -1.29 -12.96
N PHE A 173 -8.07 -1.07 -12.25
CA PHE A 173 -9.23 -1.93 -12.42
C PHE A 173 -10.07 -1.48 -13.62
N SER A 174 -10.53 -2.47 -14.42
CA SER A 174 -11.39 -2.24 -15.58
C SER A 174 -12.44 -3.34 -15.65
N SER A 175 -13.71 -2.98 -15.60
CA SER A 175 -14.81 -3.95 -15.71
C SER A 175 -15.53 -3.92 -17.04
N GLY A 176 -15.30 -2.88 -17.85
CA GLY A 176 -16.12 -2.60 -19.03
C GLY A 176 -17.58 -2.25 -18.71
N GLN A 177 -17.97 -2.19 -17.44
CA GLN A 177 -19.35 -1.96 -17.00
C GLN A 177 -19.47 -0.66 -16.20
N LYS A 178 -20.58 0.08 -16.40
CA LYS A 178 -20.87 1.32 -15.65
C LYS A 178 -21.15 1.06 -14.14
N ARG A 179 -21.64 -0.11 -13.80
CA ARG A 179 -21.90 -0.51 -12.40
C ARG A 179 -21.31 -1.87 -12.14
N VAL A 180 -20.52 -1.97 -11.10
CA VAL A 180 -19.84 -3.18 -10.69
C VAL A 180 -20.60 -3.79 -9.51
N GLY A 181 -21.12 -5.01 -9.70
CA GLY A 181 -21.79 -5.77 -8.64
C GLY A 181 -20.81 -6.34 -7.62
N HIS A 182 -21.32 -6.79 -6.47
CA HIS A 182 -20.50 -7.30 -5.37
C HIS A 182 -19.57 -8.45 -5.77
N ALA A 183 -20.05 -9.39 -6.59
CA ALA A 183 -19.25 -10.53 -7.05
C ALA A 183 -18.04 -10.09 -7.89
N ILE A 184 -18.24 -9.17 -8.83
CA ILE A 184 -17.15 -8.62 -9.66
C ILE A 184 -16.18 -7.82 -8.79
N MET A 185 -16.69 -7.00 -7.86
CA MET A 185 -15.86 -6.24 -6.93
C MET A 185 -14.96 -7.14 -6.08
N SER A 186 -15.49 -8.30 -5.64
CA SER A 186 -14.72 -9.30 -4.89
C SER A 186 -13.60 -9.89 -5.74
N ARG A 187 -13.89 -10.28 -6.99
CA ARG A 187 -12.87 -10.80 -7.92
C ARG A 187 -11.80 -9.77 -8.24
N MET A 188 -12.16 -8.52 -8.53
CA MET A 188 -11.20 -7.43 -8.72
C MET A 188 -10.29 -7.26 -7.50
N THR A 189 -10.87 -7.30 -6.29
CA THR A 189 -10.09 -7.20 -5.07
C THR A 189 -9.08 -8.35 -4.96
N GLU A 190 -9.51 -9.56 -5.27
CA GLU A 190 -8.67 -10.75 -5.27
C GLU A 190 -7.52 -10.63 -6.29
N GLU A 191 -7.81 -10.23 -7.52
CA GLU A 191 -6.80 -10.00 -8.57
C GLU A 191 -5.78 -8.94 -8.14
N GLY A 192 -6.24 -7.81 -7.59
CA GLY A 192 -5.35 -6.77 -7.05
C GLY A 192 -4.47 -7.27 -5.90
N MET A 193 -5.01 -8.13 -5.05
CA MET A 193 -4.24 -8.76 -3.97
C MET A 193 -3.20 -9.76 -4.48
N TYR A 194 -3.48 -10.50 -5.56
CA TYR A 194 -2.49 -11.35 -6.21
C TYR A 194 -1.34 -10.54 -6.82
N GLN A 195 -1.59 -9.35 -7.37
CA GLN A 195 -0.53 -8.44 -7.82
C GLN A 195 0.37 -8.00 -6.66
N LEU A 196 -0.20 -7.80 -5.46
CA LEU A 196 0.59 -7.49 -4.26
C LEU A 196 1.33 -8.73 -3.73
N ALA A 197 0.68 -9.90 -3.72
CA ALA A 197 1.23 -11.16 -3.24
C ALA A 197 2.45 -11.61 -4.07
N SER A 198 2.44 -11.35 -5.37
CA SER A 198 3.55 -11.71 -6.26
C SER A 198 4.88 -11.04 -5.91
N LEU A 199 4.83 -9.89 -5.20
CA LEU A 199 6.01 -9.18 -4.72
C LEU A 199 6.61 -9.80 -3.44
N LEU A 200 5.88 -10.74 -2.83
CA LEU A 200 6.27 -11.39 -1.58
C LEU A 200 6.92 -12.76 -1.83
N PRO A 201 7.85 -13.16 -0.97
CA PRO A 201 8.34 -14.54 -0.98
C PRO A 201 7.20 -15.52 -0.63
N PRO A 202 7.24 -16.78 -1.11
CA PRO A 202 6.12 -17.71 -1.01
C PRO A 202 5.55 -17.88 0.40
N GLU A 203 6.39 -17.92 1.42
CA GLU A 203 6.02 -18.10 2.82
C GLU A 203 5.25 -16.90 3.41
N ARG A 204 5.27 -15.74 2.74
CA ARG A 204 4.59 -14.51 3.17
C ARG A 204 3.31 -14.19 2.39
N ARG A 205 2.99 -14.93 1.36
CA ARG A 205 1.79 -14.71 0.50
C ARG A 205 0.47 -15.01 1.20
N GLY A 206 0.50 -15.74 2.30
CA GLY A 206 -0.69 -16.05 3.11
C GLY A 206 -1.78 -16.75 2.31
N VAL A 207 -2.97 -16.16 2.26
CA VAL A 207 -4.12 -16.73 1.52
C VAL A 207 -3.98 -16.67 0.00
N TYR A 208 -2.97 -15.95 -0.51
CA TYR A 208 -2.64 -15.78 -1.94
C TYR A 208 -1.36 -16.55 -2.32
N SER A 209 -1.08 -17.67 -1.65
CA SER A 209 0.14 -18.46 -1.87
C SER A 209 0.19 -19.14 -3.24
N ASP A 210 -0.96 -19.53 -3.76
CA ASP A 210 -1.11 -20.17 -5.07
C ASP A 210 -1.27 -19.09 -6.17
N LEU A 211 -0.16 -18.65 -6.74
CA LEU A 211 -0.17 -17.64 -7.81
C LEU A 211 -0.70 -18.19 -9.14
N ASP A 212 -0.74 -19.49 -9.33
CA ASP A 212 -1.25 -20.11 -10.57
C ASP A 212 -2.78 -20.02 -10.65
N SER A 213 -3.46 -19.85 -9.50
CA SER A 213 -4.90 -19.60 -9.44
C SER A 213 -5.31 -18.14 -9.71
N ALA A 214 -4.32 -17.21 -9.83
CA ALA A 214 -4.60 -15.81 -10.06
C ALA A 214 -5.20 -15.58 -11.45
N THR A 215 -6.22 -14.72 -11.52
CA THR A 215 -6.78 -14.18 -12.76
C THR A 215 -6.45 -12.71 -12.92
N GLU A 216 -6.62 -12.18 -14.12
CA GLU A 216 -6.38 -10.79 -14.48
C GLU A 216 -7.51 -10.22 -15.37
N ASP A 217 -8.69 -10.82 -15.25
CA ASP A 217 -9.86 -10.52 -16.11
C ASP A 217 -10.31 -9.05 -15.99
N TYR A 218 -10.01 -8.45 -14.83
CA TYR A 218 -10.42 -7.09 -14.48
C TYR A 218 -9.24 -6.13 -14.28
N LEU A 219 -8.04 -6.50 -14.72
CA LEU A 219 -6.87 -5.63 -14.65
C LEU A 219 -6.53 -5.04 -16.01
N ALA A 220 -6.13 -3.78 -15.99
CA ALA A 220 -5.57 -3.08 -17.14
C ALA A 220 -4.19 -2.54 -16.77
N PHE A 221 -3.21 -2.82 -17.62
CA PHE A 221 -1.83 -2.39 -17.43
C PHE A 221 -1.51 -1.22 -18.36
N PRO A 222 -0.76 -0.19 -17.92
CA PRO A 222 -0.30 0.90 -18.76
C PRO A 222 0.50 0.38 -19.98
N PRO A 223 0.54 1.13 -21.10
CA PRO A 223 1.37 0.78 -22.26
C PRO A 223 2.83 0.54 -21.83
N GLY A 224 3.41 -0.57 -22.28
CA GLY A 224 4.79 -0.98 -21.93
C GLY A 224 4.95 -1.61 -20.54
N SER A 225 3.88 -1.69 -19.75
CA SER A 225 3.85 -2.43 -18.48
C SER A 225 3.26 -3.83 -18.66
N SER A 226 3.45 -4.68 -17.68
CA SER A 226 2.91 -6.05 -17.65
C SER A 226 2.55 -6.42 -16.21
N SER A 227 1.85 -7.53 -16.06
CA SER A 227 1.55 -8.09 -14.75
C SER A 227 2.77 -8.24 -13.85
N ASN A 228 2.54 -8.17 -12.54
CA ASN A 228 3.53 -8.52 -11.51
C ASN A 228 3.57 -10.05 -11.26
N LEU A 229 2.57 -10.78 -11.75
CA LEU A 229 2.59 -12.24 -11.66
C LEU A 229 3.73 -12.81 -12.48
N PRO A 230 4.38 -13.89 -12.01
CA PRO A 230 5.37 -14.59 -12.82
C PRO A 230 4.69 -15.04 -14.11
N LYS A 231 5.34 -14.78 -15.26
CA LYS A 231 4.84 -15.35 -16.51
C LYS A 231 4.84 -16.85 -16.35
N GLY A 232 3.66 -17.43 -16.22
CA GLY A 232 3.50 -18.88 -16.17
C GLY A 232 4.15 -19.46 -17.42
N GLY A 233 5.14 -20.31 -17.23
CA GLY A 233 5.62 -21.16 -18.32
C GLY A 233 4.45 -22.06 -18.72
N ARG A 234 3.73 -21.68 -19.77
CA ARG A 234 2.87 -22.58 -20.51
C ARG A 234 3.70 -23.43 -21.43
#